data_92666ee66e7d90e73d5bbb499663f367
#
_entry.id   92666ee66e7d90e73d5bbb499663f367
#
_cell.length_a   1.000
_cell.length_b   1.000
_cell.length_c   1.000
_cell.angle_alpha   90.00
_cell.angle_beta   90.00
_cell.angle_gamma   90.00
#
_symmetry.space_group_name_H-M   'P 1'
#
loop_
_entity.id
_entity.type
_entity.pdbx_description
1 polymer ?
#
loop_
_entity_poly.entity_id
_entity_poly.type
_entity_poly.pdbx_seq_one_letter_code
_entity_poly.pdbx_strand_id
1 'polypeptide(L)'
;MAEKLSHIEQYKMLREEIMQHMRETYRTEFWGAAALAGVYSFLFTNKAPAHDLVWLIPPFALLICGVRTCALFGRMRLIARYLRGLEKEVFVDEREPIGWERYLSKHGGAGIVVISICIWTAVLVAALTVSIYFWCHGYG
;
A
#
# COMPACT_ATOMS: atom_id res chain seq x y z
N MET A 1 -31.14 9.86 20.87
CA MET A 1 -30.29 11.02 20.54
C MET A 1 -28.81 10.78 20.93
N ALA A 2 -28.54 10.28 22.14
CA ALA A 2 -27.18 9.95 22.59
C ALA A 2 -26.50 8.85 21.74
N GLU A 3 -27.23 7.84 21.32
CA GLU A 3 -26.75 6.72 20.50
C GLU A 3 -26.29 7.19 19.09
N LYS A 4 -27.06 8.07 18.45
CA LYS A 4 -26.71 8.67 17.15
C LYS A 4 -25.44 9.56 17.24
N LEU A 5 -25.24 10.26 18.35
CA LEU A 5 -24.03 11.02 18.63
C LEU A 5 -22.80 10.09 18.77
N SER A 6 -22.95 8.97 19.47
CA SER A 6 -21.91 7.96 19.63
C SER A 6 -21.48 7.37 18.28
N HIS A 7 -22.40 7.08 17.37
CA HIS A 7 -22.09 6.56 16.03
C HIS A 7 -21.36 7.58 15.16
N ILE A 8 -21.69 8.87 15.28
CA ILE A 8 -20.99 9.95 14.54
C ILE A 8 -19.55 10.10 15.04
N GLU A 9 -19.33 10.04 16.36
CA GLU A 9 -17.98 10.09 16.92
C GLU A 9 -17.15 8.89 16.50
N GLN A 10 -17.72 7.68 16.54
CA GLN A 10 -17.08 6.46 16.08
C GLN A 10 -16.72 6.53 14.58
N TYR A 11 -17.62 7.07 13.75
CA TYR A 11 -17.35 7.30 12.32
C TYR A 11 -16.16 8.23 12.11
N LYS A 12 -16.07 9.34 12.84
CA LYS A 12 -14.95 10.27 12.75
C LYS A 12 -13.62 9.62 13.14
N MET A 13 -13.59 8.88 14.25
CA MET A 13 -12.38 8.19 14.73
C MET A 13 -11.88 7.16 13.70
N LEU A 14 -12.76 6.34 13.14
CA LEU A 14 -12.41 5.35 12.12
C LEU A 14 -11.92 6.00 10.82
N ARG A 15 -12.49 7.15 10.44
CA ARG A 15 -12.02 7.91 9.28
C ARG A 15 -10.62 8.49 9.50
N GLU A 16 -10.33 8.99 10.68
CA GLU A 16 -8.99 9.44 11.06
C GLU A 16 -7.98 8.30 11.02
N GLU A 17 -8.35 7.11 11.50
CA GLU A 17 -7.53 5.90 11.44
C GLU A 17 -7.20 5.52 9.99
N ILE A 18 -8.17 5.53 9.08
CA ILE A 18 -7.92 5.29 7.66
C ILE A 18 -6.93 6.31 7.09
N MET A 19 -7.11 7.60 7.37
CA MET A 19 -6.24 8.66 6.89
C MET A 19 -4.81 8.54 7.46
N GLN A 20 -4.67 8.09 8.69
CA GLN A 20 -3.37 7.79 9.29
C GLN A 20 -2.70 6.61 8.58
N HIS A 21 -3.42 5.50 8.37
CA HIS A 21 -2.88 4.34 7.65
C HIS A 21 -2.48 4.67 6.22
N MET A 22 -3.23 5.51 5.52
CA MET A 22 -2.84 5.99 4.19
C MET A 22 -1.51 6.76 4.23
N ARG A 23 -1.34 7.68 5.18
CA ARG A 23 -0.08 8.42 5.35
C ARG A 23 1.11 7.50 5.68
N GLU A 24 0.89 6.52 6.54
CA GLU A 24 1.92 5.53 6.87
C GLU A 24 2.30 4.68 5.66
N THR A 25 1.33 4.29 4.83
CA THR A 25 1.57 3.54 3.59
C THR A 25 2.44 4.35 2.63
N TYR A 26 2.07 5.60 2.32
CA TYR A 26 2.88 6.48 1.45
C TYR A 26 4.29 6.70 1.99
N ARG A 27 4.42 6.90 3.29
CA ARG A 27 5.74 7.06 3.92
C ARG A 27 6.58 5.79 3.79
N THR A 28 6.00 4.63 3.99
CA THR A 28 6.70 3.33 3.86
C THR A 28 7.10 3.08 2.41
N GLU A 29 6.24 3.37 1.45
CA GLU A 29 6.53 3.26 0.01
C GLU A 29 7.68 4.17 -0.41
N PHE A 30 7.65 5.44 0.03
CA PHE A 30 8.72 6.41 -0.26
C PHE A 30 10.07 5.95 0.29
N TRP A 31 10.13 5.58 1.58
CA TRP A 31 11.37 5.12 2.20
C TRP A 31 11.83 3.77 1.64
N GLY A 32 10.92 2.88 1.30
CA GLY A 32 11.22 1.63 0.61
C GLY A 32 11.88 1.85 -0.74
N ALA A 33 11.33 2.76 -1.55
CA ALA A 33 11.91 3.12 -2.86
C ALA A 33 13.28 3.78 -2.70
N ALA A 34 13.45 4.70 -1.75
CA ALA A 34 14.73 5.36 -1.47
C ALA A 34 15.80 4.36 -1.00
N ALA A 35 15.45 3.45 -0.11
CA ALA A 35 16.36 2.41 0.36
C ALA A 35 16.77 1.47 -0.79
N LEU A 36 15.82 1.08 -1.64
CA LEU A 36 16.10 0.25 -2.82
C LEU A 36 17.09 0.92 -3.78
N ALA A 37 16.84 2.20 -4.10
CA ALA A 37 17.74 2.98 -4.94
C ALA A 37 19.14 3.09 -4.32
N GLY A 38 19.23 3.27 -3.00
CA GLY A 38 20.51 3.30 -2.26
C GLY A 38 21.26 1.97 -2.35
N VAL A 39 20.56 0.83 -2.14
CA VAL A 39 21.18 -0.49 -2.23
C VAL A 39 21.69 -0.78 -3.65
N TYR A 40 20.90 -0.52 -4.67
CA TYR A 40 21.35 -0.71 -6.05
C TYR A 40 22.53 0.21 -6.40
N SER A 41 22.46 1.49 -6.00
CA SER A 41 23.56 2.43 -6.19
C SER A 41 24.86 1.93 -5.55
N PHE A 42 24.77 1.39 -4.32
CA PHE A 42 25.90 0.80 -3.63
C PHE A 42 26.46 -0.42 -4.38
N LEU A 43 25.58 -1.35 -4.82
CA LEU A 43 25.99 -2.55 -5.54
C LEU A 43 26.67 -2.21 -6.86
N PHE A 44 26.15 -1.22 -7.61
CA PHE A 44 26.74 -0.78 -8.87
C PHE A 44 28.08 -0.06 -8.68
N THR A 45 28.16 0.80 -7.66
CA THR A 45 29.40 1.56 -7.39
C THR A 45 30.55 0.65 -6.92
N ASN A 46 30.22 -0.35 -6.09
CA ASN A 46 31.24 -1.26 -5.57
C ASN A 46 31.49 -2.49 -6.47
N LYS A 47 30.85 -2.52 -7.65
CA LYS A 47 30.98 -3.64 -8.62
C LYS A 47 30.84 -5.00 -7.92
N ALA A 48 29.75 -5.19 -7.20
CA ALA A 48 29.50 -6.42 -6.45
C ALA A 48 29.72 -7.67 -7.34
N PRO A 49 30.43 -8.69 -6.84
CA PRO A 49 30.84 -9.83 -7.68
C PRO A 49 29.63 -10.61 -8.19
N ALA A 50 29.79 -11.30 -9.31
CA ALA A 50 28.81 -12.26 -9.81
C ALA A 50 28.64 -13.41 -8.80
N HIS A 51 27.45 -14.00 -8.78
CA HIS A 51 27.08 -15.10 -7.86
C HIS A 51 27.06 -14.72 -6.37
N ASP A 52 27.16 -13.41 -6.03
CA ASP A 52 27.02 -12.97 -4.64
C ASP A 52 25.53 -12.86 -4.26
N LEU A 53 25.17 -13.48 -3.14
CA LEU A 53 23.81 -13.44 -2.57
C LEU A 53 23.30 -12.02 -2.30
N VAL A 54 24.19 -11.05 -2.25
CA VAL A 54 23.87 -9.62 -2.06
C VAL A 54 22.91 -9.11 -3.14
N TRP A 55 22.93 -9.66 -4.36
CA TRP A 55 22.00 -9.30 -5.44
C TRP A 55 20.56 -9.72 -5.18
N LEU A 56 20.32 -10.64 -4.25
CA LEU A 56 18.97 -11.07 -3.85
C LEU A 56 18.36 -10.15 -2.77
N ILE A 57 19.16 -9.33 -2.11
CA ILE A 57 18.68 -8.42 -1.05
C ILE A 57 17.61 -7.47 -1.53
N PRO A 58 17.78 -6.72 -2.67
CA PRO A 58 16.77 -5.79 -3.13
C PRO A 58 15.41 -6.42 -3.47
N PRO A 59 15.32 -7.50 -4.27
CA PRO A 59 14.04 -8.12 -4.58
C PRO A 59 13.37 -8.73 -3.34
N PHE A 60 14.15 -9.27 -2.39
CA PHE A 60 13.62 -9.80 -1.14
C PHE A 60 13.04 -8.69 -0.25
N ALA A 61 13.73 -7.56 -0.14
CA ALA A 61 13.24 -6.39 0.57
C ALA A 61 11.94 -5.86 -0.05
N LEU A 62 11.86 -5.81 -1.39
CA LEU A 62 10.63 -5.45 -2.12
C LEU A 62 9.49 -6.41 -1.83
N LEU A 63 9.75 -7.70 -1.78
CA LEU A 63 8.74 -8.72 -1.47
C LEU A 63 8.14 -8.46 -0.08
N ILE A 64 9.00 -8.22 0.93
CA ILE A 64 8.55 -7.92 2.30
C ILE A 64 7.71 -6.63 2.33
N CYS A 65 8.16 -5.57 1.66
CA CYS A 65 7.42 -4.32 1.57
C CYS A 65 6.05 -4.52 0.88
N GLY A 66 6.01 -5.28 -0.21
CA GLY A 66 4.79 -5.61 -0.93
C GLY A 66 3.78 -6.38 -0.07
N VAL A 67 4.23 -7.42 0.65
CA VAL A 67 3.39 -8.19 1.57
C VAL A 67 2.82 -7.29 2.68
N ARG A 68 3.65 -6.43 3.27
CA ARG A 68 3.20 -5.47 4.29
C ARG A 68 2.16 -4.50 3.73
N THR A 69 2.37 -3.96 2.55
CA THR A 69 1.42 -3.06 1.87
C THR A 69 0.09 -3.78 1.61
N CYS A 70 0.11 -5.00 1.12
CA CYS A 70 -1.11 -5.82 0.94
C CYS A 70 -1.86 -6.05 2.26
N ALA A 71 -1.16 -6.30 3.35
CA ALA A 71 -1.77 -6.48 4.68
C ALA A 71 -2.45 -5.19 5.17
N LEU A 72 -1.82 -4.03 4.97
CA LEU A 72 -2.40 -2.71 5.30
C LEU A 72 -3.65 -2.42 4.47
N PHE A 73 -3.64 -2.70 3.16
CA PHE A 73 -4.83 -2.58 2.32
C PHE A 73 -5.96 -3.52 2.77
N GLY A 74 -5.63 -4.73 3.23
CA GLY A 74 -6.60 -5.65 3.81
C GLY A 74 -7.31 -5.05 5.03
N ARG A 75 -6.56 -4.45 5.96
CA ARG A 75 -7.10 -3.75 7.13
C ARG A 75 -7.98 -2.57 6.74
N MET A 76 -7.50 -1.70 5.84
CA MET A 76 -8.30 -0.57 5.34
C MET A 76 -9.62 -1.01 4.71
N ARG A 77 -9.63 -2.10 3.92
CA ARG A 77 -10.87 -2.66 3.35
C ARG A 77 -11.85 -3.14 4.42
N LEU A 78 -11.33 -3.68 5.52
CA LEU A 78 -12.15 -4.16 6.62
C LEU A 78 -12.83 -2.98 7.35
N ILE A 79 -12.08 -1.92 7.65
CA ILE A 79 -12.58 -0.70 8.26
C ILE A 79 -13.59 -0.01 7.31
N ALA A 80 -13.27 0.11 6.02
CA ALA A 80 -14.17 0.70 5.02
C ALA A 80 -15.48 -0.09 4.85
N ARG A 81 -15.44 -1.41 5.04
CA ARG A 81 -16.66 -2.24 5.04
C ARG A 81 -17.53 -1.98 6.27
N TYR A 82 -16.91 -1.84 7.43
CA TYR A 82 -17.60 -1.50 8.66
C TYR A 82 -18.21 -0.09 8.60
N LEU A 83 -17.44 0.90 8.11
CA LEU A 83 -17.93 2.27 7.90
C LEU A 83 -19.14 2.34 6.99
N ARG A 84 -19.18 1.54 5.91
CA ARG A 84 -20.36 1.45 5.04
C ARG A 84 -21.60 0.92 5.76
N GLY A 85 -21.43 0.03 6.75
CA GLY A 85 -22.50 -0.41 7.65
C GLY A 85 -23.02 0.75 8.48
N LEU A 86 -22.13 1.46 9.17
CA LEU A 86 -22.45 2.63 9.99
C LEU A 86 -23.11 3.77 9.18
N GLU A 87 -22.64 4.03 7.96
CA GLU A 87 -23.25 5.04 7.08
C GLU A 87 -24.72 4.74 6.77
N LYS A 88 -25.12 3.47 6.68
CA LYS A 88 -26.52 3.09 6.50
C LYS A 88 -27.40 3.38 7.69
N GLU A 89 -26.83 3.33 8.90
CA GLU A 89 -27.56 3.55 10.15
C GLU A 89 -27.61 5.04 10.52
N VAL A 90 -26.54 5.78 10.24
CA VAL A 90 -26.40 7.19 10.60
C VAL A 90 -27.11 8.10 9.58
N PHE A 91 -26.95 7.79 8.27
CA PHE A 91 -27.51 8.59 7.17
C PHE A 91 -28.74 7.89 6.57
N VAL A 92 -29.79 7.75 7.39
CA VAL A 92 -31.08 7.13 7.00
C VAL A 92 -31.92 8.07 6.14
N ASP A 93 -31.72 9.38 6.23
CA ASP A 93 -32.54 10.38 5.55
C ASP A 93 -32.10 10.56 4.09
N GLU A 94 -32.99 10.39 3.13
CA GLU A 94 -32.73 10.54 1.70
C GLU A 94 -32.26 11.95 1.29
N ARG A 95 -32.43 12.94 2.18
CA ARG A 95 -32.00 14.33 1.99
C ARG A 95 -30.55 14.60 2.39
N GLU A 96 -29.88 13.65 3.07
CA GLU A 96 -28.47 13.79 3.45
C GLU A 96 -27.55 13.33 2.32
N PRO A 97 -26.36 13.95 2.15
CA PRO A 97 -25.41 13.55 1.14
C PRO A 97 -24.96 12.10 1.38
N ILE A 98 -24.87 11.34 0.29
CA ILE A 98 -24.40 9.95 0.32
C ILE A 98 -23.06 9.88 1.04
N GLY A 99 -22.94 9.00 2.04
CA GLY A 99 -21.70 8.82 2.78
C GLY A 99 -20.51 8.53 1.86
N TRP A 100 -19.33 9.00 2.27
CA TRP A 100 -18.11 8.95 1.46
C TRP A 100 -17.74 7.53 1.01
N GLU A 101 -17.87 6.54 1.87
CA GLU A 101 -17.55 5.14 1.54
C GLU A 101 -18.52 4.54 0.53
N ARG A 102 -19.80 4.93 0.58
CA ARG A 102 -20.79 4.55 -0.43
C ARG A 102 -20.50 5.23 -1.77
N TYR A 103 -20.06 6.48 -1.74
CA TYR A 103 -19.65 7.21 -2.93
C TYR A 103 -18.43 6.55 -3.59
N LEU A 104 -17.35 6.28 -2.84
CA LEU A 104 -16.15 5.62 -3.34
C LEU A 104 -16.44 4.21 -3.90
N SER A 105 -17.29 3.44 -3.23
CA SER A 105 -17.61 2.09 -3.71
C SER A 105 -18.34 2.08 -5.05
N LYS A 106 -19.12 3.14 -5.34
CA LYS A 106 -19.83 3.31 -6.63
C LYS A 106 -18.91 3.88 -7.73
N HIS A 107 -17.93 4.72 -7.39
CA HIS A 107 -17.16 5.51 -8.35
C HIS A 107 -15.70 5.06 -8.54
N GLY A 108 -15.31 3.88 -8.11
CA GLY A 108 -14.06 3.30 -8.59
C GLY A 108 -12.94 3.06 -7.57
N GLY A 109 -13.24 2.93 -6.27
CA GLY A 109 -12.23 2.60 -5.26
C GLY A 109 -11.44 1.30 -5.53
N ALA A 110 -11.97 0.38 -6.33
CA ALA A 110 -11.29 -0.84 -6.73
C ALA A 110 -10.12 -0.59 -7.71
N GLY A 111 -10.23 0.42 -8.58
CA GLY A 111 -9.22 0.71 -9.60
C GLY A 111 -7.87 1.12 -8.99
N ILE A 112 -7.89 1.91 -7.93
CA ILE A 112 -6.66 2.38 -7.27
C ILE A 112 -5.85 1.21 -6.70
N VAL A 113 -6.53 0.22 -6.12
CA VAL A 113 -5.86 -0.97 -5.56
C VAL A 113 -5.24 -1.82 -6.65
N VAL A 114 -5.92 -1.99 -7.78
CA VAL A 114 -5.40 -2.73 -8.94
C VAL A 114 -4.16 -2.04 -9.49
N ILE A 115 -4.20 -0.72 -9.67
CA ILE A 115 -3.06 0.06 -10.14
C ILE A 115 -1.86 -0.10 -9.18
N SER A 116 -2.07 0.00 -7.87
CA SER A 116 -1.00 -0.19 -6.88
C SER A 116 -0.37 -1.59 -6.97
N ILE A 117 -1.19 -2.63 -7.08
CA ILE A 117 -0.69 -4.01 -7.25
C ILE A 117 0.12 -4.15 -8.55
N CYS A 118 -0.36 -3.59 -9.66
CA CYS A 118 0.36 -3.62 -10.94
C CYS A 118 1.73 -2.93 -10.84
N ILE A 119 1.80 -1.75 -10.20
CA ILE A 119 3.05 -1.01 -10.00
C ILE A 119 4.02 -1.85 -9.15
N TRP A 120 3.58 -2.38 -8.01
CA TRP A 120 4.43 -3.20 -7.15
C TRP A 120 4.93 -4.46 -7.85
N THR A 121 4.08 -5.12 -8.62
CA THR A 121 4.46 -6.29 -9.42
C THR A 121 5.48 -5.93 -10.48
N ALA A 122 5.29 -4.83 -11.21
CA ALA A 122 6.23 -4.37 -12.23
C ALA A 122 7.60 -4.02 -11.64
N VAL A 123 7.64 -3.32 -10.50
CA VAL A 123 8.89 -2.98 -9.80
C VAL A 123 9.60 -4.24 -9.30
N LEU A 124 8.86 -5.21 -8.76
CA LEU A 124 9.43 -6.48 -8.30
C LEU A 124 10.02 -7.28 -9.47
N VAL A 125 9.32 -7.38 -10.59
CA VAL A 125 9.80 -8.06 -11.80
C VAL A 125 11.07 -7.37 -12.33
N ALA A 126 11.09 -6.04 -12.40
CA ALA A 126 12.26 -5.29 -12.82
C ALA A 126 13.46 -5.54 -11.89
N ALA A 127 13.25 -5.50 -10.58
CA ALA A 127 14.29 -5.75 -9.59
C ALA A 127 14.84 -7.19 -9.68
N LEU A 128 13.96 -8.19 -9.86
CA LEU A 128 14.37 -9.58 -10.07
C LEU A 128 15.19 -9.74 -11.36
N THR A 129 14.75 -9.13 -12.45
CA THR A 129 15.46 -9.21 -13.74
C THR A 129 16.87 -8.63 -13.62
N VAL A 130 17.00 -7.44 -13.02
CA VAL A 130 18.31 -6.80 -12.78
C VAL A 130 19.18 -7.66 -11.89
N SER A 131 18.64 -8.15 -10.79
CA SER A 131 19.39 -8.99 -9.84
C SER A 131 19.87 -10.31 -10.44
N ILE A 132 19.02 -10.99 -11.21
CA ILE A 132 19.37 -12.24 -11.90
C ILE A 132 20.43 -11.98 -12.98
N TYR A 133 20.26 -10.90 -13.75
CA TYR A 133 21.22 -10.53 -14.78
C TYR A 133 22.64 -10.34 -14.21
N PHE A 134 22.79 -9.53 -13.15
CA PHE A 134 24.09 -9.29 -12.52
C PHE A 134 24.59 -10.50 -11.71
N TRP A 135 23.70 -11.31 -11.17
CA TRP A 135 24.10 -12.59 -10.58
C TRP A 135 24.78 -13.49 -11.62
N CYS A 136 24.18 -13.61 -12.82
CA CYS A 136 24.70 -14.55 -13.84
C CYS A 136 25.93 -14.02 -14.58
N HIS A 137 26.00 -12.70 -14.83
CA HIS A 137 27.01 -12.14 -15.73
C HIS A 137 28.07 -11.30 -15.02
N GLY A 138 27.76 -10.81 -13.81
CA GLY A 138 28.65 -9.87 -13.12
C GLY A 138 28.85 -8.55 -13.87
N TYR A 139 29.90 -7.85 -13.53
CA TYR A 139 30.45 -6.76 -14.33
C TYR A 139 31.53 -7.37 -15.23
N GLY A 140 31.21 -7.57 -16.52
CA GLY A 140 32.17 -8.01 -17.52
C GLY A 140 33.32 -7.03 -17.71
#